data_7dedec9ba39fe1eec98efcc86cdeeb5a
#
_entry.id   7dedec9ba39fe1eec98efcc86cdeeb5a
#
_cell.length_a   1.000
_cell.length_b   1.000
_cell.length_c   1.000
_cell.angle_alpha   90.00
_cell.angle_beta   90.00
_cell.angle_gamma   90.00
#
_symmetry.space_group_name_H-M   'P 1'
#
loop_
_entity.id
_entity.type
_entity.pdbx_description
1 polymer ?
#
loop_
_entity_poly.entity_id
_entity_poly.type
_entity_poly.pdbx_seq_one_letter_code
_entity_poly.pdbx_strand_id
1 'polypeptide(L)'
;MIILKKILKKIANYFIKRETVPIYKPLNCNSLLQNKIVMITGGTGGIGSAIAKNVIDCGGKVIICAKNEKKINDVINQLGENAKGFKLDLSNIENINNDVINAVKLFPENRIDILVNSAGIHGDNNFFNETVENFQNVIDINLKATYFMSQIVAKIMIENRIKGHILNVSSSSALRPASTPYQISKWAINGLTKGLADILLPYGIVVNAIAPGPTSTPMVRDTNDTNLYYENQPSHRYATTEEIANLAIFMISDLGNMIIGDTFYITGGSGTISYHK
;
A
#
# COMPACT_ATOMS: atom_id res chain seq x y z
N MET A 1 -38.78 -21.69 -37.67
CA MET A 1 -37.46 -21.08 -37.43
C MET A 1 -37.35 -20.25 -36.16
N ILE A 2 -38.34 -19.41 -35.81
CA ILE A 2 -38.38 -18.55 -34.61
C ILE A 2 -38.43 -19.36 -33.30
N ILE A 3 -39.26 -20.43 -33.25
CA ILE A 3 -39.43 -21.29 -32.07
C ILE A 3 -38.12 -22.05 -31.73
N LEU A 4 -37.43 -22.57 -32.75
CA LEU A 4 -36.16 -23.29 -32.59
C LEU A 4 -35.07 -22.36 -32.03
N LYS A 5 -34.97 -21.10 -32.50
CA LYS A 5 -34.06 -20.09 -31.96
C LYS A 5 -34.34 -19.74 -30.48
N LYS A 6 -35.64 -19.69 -30.09
CA LYS A 6 -36.03 -19.46 -28.68
C LYS A 6 -35.63 -20.64 -27.77
N ILE A 7 -35.80 -21.89 -28.26
CA ILE A 7 -35.39 -23.09 -27.52
C ILE A 7 -33.87 -23.18 -27.39
N LEU A 8 -33.12 -22.95 -28.46
CA LEU A 8 -31.66 -22.93 -28.41
C LEU A 8 -31.09 -21.83 -27.48
N LYS A 9 -31.74 -20.64 -27.45
CA LYS A 9 -31.36 -19.57 -26.52
C LYS A 9 -31.67 -19.95 -25.06
N LYS A 10 -32.77 -20.67 -24.79
CA LYS A 10 -33.08 -21.20 -23.45
C LYS A 10 -32.09 -22.28 -23.01
N ILE A 11 -31.68 -23.17 -23.90
CA ILE A 11 -30.69 -24.21 -23.64
C ILE A 11 -29.30 -23.57 -23.42
N ALA A 12 -28.88 -22.62 -24.25
CA ALA A 12 -27.63 -21.89 -24.07
C ALA A 12 -27.58 -21.15 -22.71
N ASN A 13 -28.69 -20.52 -22.30
CA ASN A 13 -28.78 -19.85 -20.99
C ASN A 13 -28.73 -20.83 -19.80
N TYR A 14 -29.06 -22.09 -19.99
CA TYR A 14 -28.96 -23.13 -18.95
C TYR A 14 -27.49 -23.55 -18.69
N PHE A 15 -26.65 -23.45 -19.72
CA PHE A 15 -25.22 -23.76 -19.63
C PHE A 15 -24.36 -22.53 -19.29
N ILE A 16 -24.94 -21.33 -19.15
CA ILE A 16 -24.20 -20.17 -18.66
C ILE A 16 -23.92 -20.43 -17.18
N LYS A 17 -22.63 -20.64 -16.87
CA LYS A 17 -22.17 -20.76 -15.49
C LYS A 17 -22.52 -19.44 -14.75
N ARG A 18 -23.51 -19.50 -13.89
CA ARG A 18 -23.86 -18.38 -13.02
C ARG A 18 -23.00 -18.46 -11.77
N GLU A 19 -22.01 -17.61 -11.67
CA GLU A 19 -21.25 -17.44 -10.43
C GLU A 19 -21.98 -16.41 -9.55
N THR A 20 -22.20 -16.77 -8.29
CA THR A 20 -22.71 -15.83 -7.31
C THR A 20 -21.53 -14.96 -6.87
N VAL A 21 -21.58 -13.68 -7.19
CA VAL A 21 -20.60 -12.69 -6.73
C VAL A 21 -21.14 -12.10 -5.43
N PRO A 22 -20.49 -12.36 -4.28
CA PRO A 22 -20.92 -11.75 -3.03
C PRO A 22 -20.62 -10.23 -3.07
N ILE A 23 -21.63 -9.43 -2.72
CA ILE A 23 -21.47 -7.99 -2.50
C ILE A 23 -21.44 -7.78 -0.99
N TYR A 24 -20.26 -7.40 -0.47
CA TYR A 24 -20.10 -7.13 0.95
C TYR A 24 -20.54 -5.71 1.26
N LYS A 25 -21.44 -5.58 2.26
CA LYS A 25 -21.80 -4.29 2.85
C LYS A 25 -21.28 -4.28 4.28
N PRO A 26 -20.18 -3.59 4.58
CA PRO A 26 -19.71 -3.50 5.95
C PRO A 26 -20.76 -2.78 6.80
N LEU A 27 -21.15 -3.42 7.90
CA LEU A 27 -22.14 -2.89 8.84
C LEU A 27 -21.52 -1.87 9.82
N ASN A 28 -20.18 -1.89 9.97
CA ASN A 28 -19.48 -1.08 10.94
C ASN A 28 -18.03 -0.84 10.46
N CYS A 29 -17.53 0.40 10.56
CA CYS A 29 -16.14 0.74 10.22
C CYS A 29 -15.13 -0.04 11.07
N ASN A 30 -15.47 -0.35 12.31
CA ASN A 30 -14.61 -1.11 13.24
C ASN A 30 -14.40 -2.58 12.85
N SER A 31 -15.06 -3.08 11.81
CA SER A 31 -14.95 -4.47 11.32
C SER A 31 -14.48 -4.60 9.88
N LEU A 32 -14.05 -3.50 9.24
CA LEU A 32 -13.64 -3.51 7.83
C LEU A 32 -12.50 -4.49 7.54
N LEU A 33 -11.60 -4.70 8.51
CA LEU A 33 -10.43 -5.58 8.39
C LEU A 33 -10.50 -6.74 9.38
N GLN A 34 -11.69 -7.08 9.89
CA GLN A 34 -11.84 -8.18 10.83
C GLN A 34 -11.28 -9.49 10.25
N ASN A 35 -10.46 -10.19 11.05
CA ASN A 35 -9.77 -11.41 10.65
C ASN A 35 -8.76 -11.26 9.50
N LYS A 36 -8.34 -10.05 9.14
CA LYS A 36 -7.29 -9.80 8.17
C LYS A 36 -5.95 -9.60 8.86
N ILE A 37 -4.88 -10.12 8.26
CA ILE A 37 -3.50 -9.89 8.69
C ILE A 37 -2.83 -9.01 7.64
N VAL A 38 -2.39 -7.83 8.07
CA VAL A 38 -1.78 -6.81 7.22
C VAL A 38 -0.29 -6.73 7.50
N MET A 39 0.55 -6.97 6.51
CA MET A 39 1.98 -6.73 6.59
C MET A 39 2.30 -5.33 6.06
N ILE A 40 3.03 -4.53 6.83
CA ILE A 40 3.37 -3.14 6.48
C ILE A 40 4.87 -2.94 6.50
N THR A 41 5.48 -2.72 5.33
CA THR A 41 6.88 -2.28 5.25
C THR A 41 6.98 -0.80 5.61
N GLY A 42 8.05 -0.40 6.31
CA GLY A 42 8.14 0.96 6.83
C GLY A 42 7.08 1.29 7.89
N GLY A 43 6.55 0.28 8.58
CA GLY A 43 5.47 0.42 9.56
C GLY A 43 5.82 1.23 10.81
N THR A 44 7.06 1.64 10.99
CA THR A 44 7.51 2.57 12.05
C THR A 44 7.61 4.03 11.57
N GLY A 45 7.38 4.30 10.29
CA GLY A 45 7.34 5.64 9.71
C GLY A 45 5.97 6.30 9.92
N GLY A 46 5.87 7.63 9.70
CA GLY A 46 4.64 8.38 9.96
C GLY A 46 3.39 7.82 9.29
N ILE A 47 3.43 7.58 7.98
CA ILE A 47 2.29 7.01 7.22
C ILE A 47 2.08 5.54 7.60
N GLY A 48 3.14 4.73 7.64
CA GLY A 48 3.03 3.31 7.93
C GLY A 48 2.48 3.02 9.32
N SER A 49 2.89 3.78 10.35
CA SER A 49 2.38 3.62 11.71
C SER A 49 0.92 4.07 11.86
N ALA A 50 0.51 5.13 11.15
CA ALA A 50 -0.89 5.55 11.13
C ALA A 50 -1.79 4.51 10.44
N ILE A 51 -1.34 3.91 9.32
CA ILE A 51 -2.05 2.80 8.68
C ILE A 51 -2.14 1.62 9.66
N ALA A 52 -1.05 1.27 10.34
CA ALA A 52 -1.04 0.18 11.31
C ALA A 52 -2.06 0.38 12.43
N LYS A 53 -2.12 1.60 12.99
CA LYS A 53 -3.13 1.96 13.98
C LYS A 53 -4.54 1.78 13.45
N ASN A 54 -4.85 2.32 12.28
CA ASN A 54 -6.18 2.20 11.69
C ASN A 54 -6.54 0.74 11.33
N VAL A 55 -5.56 -0.11 10.96
CA VAL A 55 -5.79 -1.57 10.79
C VAL A 55 -6.31 -2.19 12.08
N ILE A 56 -5.66 -1.89 13.21
CA ILE A 56 -6.09 -2.38 14.54
C ILE A 56 -7.49 -1.84 14.89
N ASP A 57 -7.72 -0.54 14.72
CA ASP A 57 -9.01 0.10 15.00
C ASP A 57 -10.14 -0.48 14.14
N CYS A 58 -9.81 -1.03 12.96
CA CYS A 58 -10.75 -1.72 12.05
C CYS A 58 -10.83 -3.24 12.27
N GLY A 59 -10.32 -3.77 13.38
CA GLY A 59 -10.43 -5.17 13.78
C GLY A 59 -9.41 -6.11 13.13
N GLY A 60 -8.40 -5.58 12.43
CA GLY A 60 -7.34 -6.35 11.82
C GLY A 60 -6.16 -6.66 12.76
N LYS A 61 -5.24 -7.49 12.29
CA LYS A 61 -3.93 -7.74 12.89
C LYS A 61 -2.85 -7.16 12.00
N VAL A 62 -1.72 -6.74 12.58
CA VAL A 62 -0.65 -6.10 11.82
C VAL A 62 0.73 -6.69 12.10
N ILE A 63 1.52 -6.88 11.05
CA ILE A 63 2.94 -7.19 11.11
C ILE A 63 3.71 -5.93 10.68
N ILE A 64 4.38 -5.30 11.64
CA ILE A 64 5.20 -4.11 11.45
C ILE A 64 6.60 -4.53 10.99
N CYS A 65 6.95 -4.24 9.75
CA CYS A 65 8.27 -4.51 9.20
C CYS A 65 9.08 -3.23 9.08
N ALA A 66 10.26 -3.18 9.72
CA ALA A 66 11.20 -2.06 9.65
C ALA A 66 12.62 -2.50 10.02
N LYS A 67 13.61 -1.66 9.72
CA LYS A 67 15.04 -1.94 10.03
C LYS A 67 15.38 -1.75 11.51
N ASN A 68 14.77 -0.79 12.18
CA ASN A 68 15.09 -0.40 13.56
C ASN A 68 14.21 -1.14 14.57
N GLU A 69 14.81 -2.07 15.30
CA GLU A 69 14.14 -2.94 16.26
C GLU A 69 13.53 -2.18 17.45
N LYS A 70 14.22 -1.13 17.93
CA LYS A 70 13.69 -0.28 19.02
C LYS A 70 12.40 0.42 18.59
N LYS A 71 12.39 1.04 17.38
CA LYS A 71 11.19 1.69 16.85
C LYS A 71 10.04 0.68 16.61
N ILE A 72 10.36 -0.54 16.21
CA ILE A 72 9.37 -1.60 16.07
C ILE A 72 8.71 -1.86 17.42
N ASN A 73 9.52 -2.08 18.46
CA ASN A 73 9.02 -2.35 19.82
C ASN A 73 8.18 -1.20 20.37
N ASP A 74 8.61 0.05 20.13
CA ASP A 74 7.84 1.23 20.55
C ASP A 74 6.44 1.26 19.89
N VAL A 75 6.34 0.93 18.60
CA VAL A 75 5.07 0.93 17.86
C VAL A 75 4.19 -0.26 18.30
N ILE A 76 4.71 -1.48 18.39
CA ILE A 76 3.87 -2.63 18.77
C ILE A 76 3.36 -2.53 20.21
N ASN A 77 4.15 -1.94 21.12
CA ASN A 77 3.71 -1.71 22.50
C ASN A 77 2.52 -0.72 22.57
N GLN A 78 2.46 0.26 21.66
CA GLN A 78 1.33 1.19 21.57
C GLN A 78 0.09 0.54 20.94
N LEU A 79 0.27 -0.40 20.01
CA LEU A 79 -0.81 -1.02 19.25
C LEU A 79 -1.42 -2.27 19.93
N GLY A 80 -0.71 -2.85 20.90
CA GLY A 80 -1.19 -3.99 21.69
C GLY A 80 -1.00 -5.37 21.01
N GLU A 81 -1.73 -6.37 21.50
CA GLU A 81 -1.50 -7.79 21.18
C GLU A 81 -1.73 -8.17 19.71
N ASN A 82 -2.58 -7.42 19.01
CA ASN A 82 -2.86 -7.63 17.60
C ASN A 82 -1.76 -7.06 16.67
N ALA A 83 -0.69 -6.49 17.23
CA ALA A 83 0.48 -6.05 16.50
C ALA A 83 1.69 -6.94 16.80
N LYS A 84 2.40 -7.35 15.76
CA LYS A 84 3.68 -8.06 15.86
C LYS A 84 4.73 -7.31 15.08
N GLY A 85 5.97 -7.35 15.57
CA GLY A 85 7.09 -6.69 14.94
C GLY A 85 8.03 -7.67 14.26
N PHE A 86 8.58 -7.30 13.13
CA PHE A 86 9.60 -8.05 12.43
C PHE A 86 10.70 -7.13 11.90
N LYS A 87 11.95 -7.42 12.27
CA LYS A 87 13.09 -6.69 11.74
C LYS A 87 13.34 -7.08 10.29
N LEU A 88 13.18 -6.14 9.38
CA LEU A 88 13.34 -6.34 7.95
C LEU A 88 14.20 -5.23 7.36
N ASP A 89 15.34 -5.60 6.80
CA ASP A 89 16.21 -4.68 6.04
C ASP A 89 15.95 -4.82 4.55
N LEU A 90 15.22 -3.87 3.99
CA LEU A 90 14.85 -3.85 2.58
C LEU A 90 16.03 -3.58 1.63
N SER A 91 17.21 -3.19 2.13
CA SER A 91 18.42 -3.10 1.32
C SER A 91 19.05 -4.48 1.05
N ASN A 92 18.70 -5.49 1.84
CA ASN A 92 19.19 -6.88 1.69
C ASN A 92 18.16 -7.77 1.01
N ILE A 93 18.03 -7.61 -0.30
CA ILE A 93 17.03 -8.34 -1.12
C ILE A 93 17.24 -9.86 -1.11
N GLU A 94 18.47 -10.34 -0.97
CA GLU A 94 18.78 -11.77 -1.02
C GLU A 94 18.10 -12.56 0.11
N ASN A 95 17.96 -11.96 1.27
CA ASN A 95 17.33 -12.59 2.44
C ASN A 95 15.83 -12.34 2.56
N ILE A 96 15.27 -11.41 1.80
CA ILE A 96 13.90 -10.91 1.97
C ILE A 96 12.84 -12.02 1.90
N ASN A 97 13.08 -13.05 1.09
CA ASN A 97 12.17 -14.20 0.96
C ASN A 97 12.07 -14.99 2.29
N ASN A 98 13.22 -15.33 2.87
CA ASN A 98 13.26 -16.03 4.15
C ASN A 98 12.68 -15.17 5.29
N ASP A 99 12.96 -13.88 5.27
CA ASP A 99 12.46 -12.93 6.26
C ASP A 99 10.93 -12.83 6.21
N VAL A 100 10.34 -12.74 5.03
CA VAL A 100 8.88 -12.70 4.87
C VAL A 100 8.25 -14.02 5.33
N ILE A 101 8.82 -15.18 4.96
CA ILE A 101 8.34 -16.50 5.41
C ILE A 101 8.36 -16.60 6.95
N ASN A 102 9.39 -16.06 7.60
CA ASN A 102 9.47 -16.04 9.07
C ASN A 102 8.47 -15.05 9.67
N ALA A 103 8.26 -13.88 9.06
CA ALA A 103 7.29 -12.90 9.52
C ALA A 103 5.84 -13.44 9.44
N VAL A 104 5.51 -14.23 8.43
CA VAL A 104 4.18 -14.89 8.30
C VAL A 104 3.84 -15.74 9.53
N LYS A 105 4.83 -16.37 10.15
CA LYS A 105 4.66 -17.26 11.32
C LYS A 105 4.40 -16.53 12.63
N LEU A 106 4.45 -15.20 12.67
CA LEU A 106 4.23 -14.41 13.88
C LEU A 106 2.79 -14.49 14.42
N PHE A 107 1.84 -14.83 13.56
CA PHE A 107 0.48 -15.15 13.95
C PHE A 107 0.17 -16.62 13.65
N PRO A 108 -0.65 -17.29 14.49
CA PRO A 108 -0.95 -18.71 14.34
C PRO A 108 -1.69 -19.06 13.04
N GLU A 109 -2.33 -18.09 12.41
CA GLU A 109 -2.99 -18.25 11.12
C GLU A 109 -2.01 -18.50 9.97
N ASN A 110 -0.73 -18.17 10.14
CA ASN A 110 0.36 -18.38 9.16
C ASN A 110 0.02 -17.86 7.76
N ARG A 111 -0.55 -16.67 7.67
CA ARG A 111 -0.97 -16.06 6.40
C ARG A 111 -0.78 -14.55 6.40
N ILE A 112 -0.83 -13.98 5.21
CA ILE A 112 -0.91 -12.53 4.98
C ILE A 112 -2.08 -12.29 4.03
N ASP A 113 -3.04 -11.48 4.44
CA ASP A 113 -4.19 -11.11 3.63
C ASP A 113 -3.92 -9.83 2.84
N ILE A 114 -3.09 -8.94 3.37
CA ILE A 114 -2.84 -7.62 2.81
C ILE A 114 -1.37 -7.25 2.96
N LEU A 115 -0.77 -6.72 1.89
CA LEU A 115 0.55 -6.09 1.92
C LEU A 115 0.43 -4.59 1.71
N VAL A 116 1.05 -3.80 2.58
CA VAL A 116 1.21 -2.35 2.39
C VAL A 116 2.70 -2.04 2.23
N ASN A 117 3.11 -1.66 1.03
CA ASN A 117 4.46 -1.21 0.72
C ASN A 117 4.56 0.29 1.02
N SER A 118 4.89 0.64 2.29
CA SER A 118 5.02 2.02 2.75
C SER A 118 6.45 2.45 3.04
N ALA A 119 7.42 1.55 2.94
CA ALA A 119 8.82 1.91 3.09
C ALA A 119 9.29 2.80 1.94
N GLY A 120 10.12 3.78 2.27
CA GLY A 120 10.75 4.64 1.29
C GLY A 120 11.68 5.66 1.94
N ILE A 121 12.65 6.11 1.17
CA ILE A 121 13.59 7.18 1.53
C ILE A 121 13.59 8.23 0.43
N HIS A 122 13.90 9.48 0.80
CA HIS A 122 13.84 10.60 -0.15
C HIS A 122 15.17 10.79 -0.91
N GLY A 123 16.31 10.62 -0.22
CA GLY A 123 17.62 11.07 -0.71
C GLY A 123 17.77 12.59 -0.58
N ASP A 124 19.01 13.05 -0.48
CA ASP A 124 19.34 14.47 -0.17
C ASP A 124 19.92 15.23 -1.36
N ASN A 125 20.18 14.55 -2.48
CA ASN A 125 20.86 15.11 -3.64
C ASN A 125 19.90 15.63 -4.72
N ASN A 126 20.35 16.59 -5.51
CA ASN A 126 19.70 17.02 -6.74
C ASN A 126 20.45 16.42 -7.96
N PHE A 127 19.91 16.63 -9.16
CA PHE A 127 20.46 16.06 -10.39
C PHE A 127 21.97 16.34 -10.61
N PHE A 128 22.45 17.52 -10.23
CA PHE A 128 23.84 17.92 -10.50
C PHE A 128 24.86 17.36 -9.52
N ASN A 129 24.43 16.97 -8.33
CA ASN A 129 25.30 16.40 -7.29
C ASN A 129 24.88 14.99 -6.85
N GLU A 130 24.03 14.33 -7.64
CA GLU A 130 23.60 12.96 -7.38
C GLU A 130 24.77 11.99 -7.49
N THR A 131 24.83 11.05 -6.57
CA THR A 131 25.88 10.01 -6.53
C THR A 131 25.28 8.66 -6.92
N VAL A 132 26.11 7.78 -7.50
CA VAL A 132 25.71 6.41 -7.84
C VAL A 132 25.21 5.67 -6.60
N GLU A 133 25.87 5.84 -5.46
CA GLU A 133 25.51 5.20 -4.20
C GLU A 133 24.13 5.66 -3.69
N ASN A 134 23.87 6.97 -3.66
CA ASN A 134 22.58 7.50 -3.23
C ASN A 134 21.46 7.09 -4.19
N PHE A 135 21.73 7.20 -5.52
CA PHE A 135 20.78 6.73 -6.54
C PHE A 135 20.41 5.26 -6.31
N GLN A 136 21.41 4.39 -6.17
CA GLN A 136 21.22 2.95 -5.95
C GLN A 136 20.41 2.69 -4.68
N ASN A 137 20.78 3.33 -3.57
CA ASN A 137 20.09 3.16 -2.29
C ASN A 137 18.60 3.55 -2.36
N VAL A 138 18.28 4.68 -3.01
CA VAL A 138 16.88 5.11 -3.17
C VAL A 138 16.09 4.13 -4.04
N ILE A 139 16.66 3.69 -5.17
CA ILE A 139 16.00 2.74 -6.07
C ILE A 139 15.85 1.37 -5.39
N ASP A 140 16.85 0.90 -4.69
CA ASP A 140 16.79 -0.39 -4.00
C ASP A 140 15.69 -0.42 -2.94
N ILE A 141 15.57 0.61 -2.12
CA ILE A 141 14.56 0.66 -1.06
C ILE A 141 13.16 0.96 -1.61
N ASN A 142 13.03 1.98 -2.48
CA ASN A 142 11.71 2.44 -2.89
C ASN A 142 11.05 1.56 -3.96
N LEU A 143 11.84 1.04 -4.90
CA LEU A 143 11.31 0.32 -6.07
C LEU A 143 11.63 -1.18 -6.02
N LYS A 144 12.91 -1.55 -5.93
CA LYS A 144 13.33 -2.95 -5.98
C LYS A 144 12.74 -3.75 -4.82
N ALA A 145 12.80 -3.23 -3.60
CA ALA A 145 12.18 -3.88 -2.45
C ALA A 145 10.65 -3.99 -2.59
N THR A 146 9.97 -2.94 -3.06
CA THR A 146 8.52 -2.99 -3.33
C THR A 146 8.18 -4.08 -4.34
N TYR A 147 8.97 -4.24 -5.41
CA TYR A 147 8.78 -5.29 -6.41
C TYR A 147 8.88 -6.68 -5.77
N PHE A 148 9.98 -6.98 -5.07
CA PHE A 148 10.21 -8.31 -4.51
C PHE A 148 9.30 -8.63 -3.32
N MET A 149 8.98 -7.67 -2.47
CA MET A 149 7.96 -7.84 -1.41
C MET A 149 6.61 -8.22 -2.02
N SER A 150 6.18 -7.50 -3.06
CA SER A 150 4.93 -7.81 -3.75
C SER A 150 4.96 -9.20 -4.39
N GLN A 151 6.08 -9.58 -5.02
CA GLN A 151 6.24 -10.90 -5.63
C GLN A 151 6.14 -12.04 -4.60
N ILE A 152 6.84 -11.90 -3.48
CA ILE A 152 6.89 -12.94 -2.44
C ILE A 152 5.52 -13.09 -1.78
N VAL A 153 4.91 -11.97 -1.36
CA VAL A 153 3.60 -12.00 -0.70
C VAL A 153 2.51 -12.47 -1.67
N ALA A 154 2.54 -12.07 -2.94
CA ALA A 154 1.61 -12.57 -3.94
C ALA A 154 1.71 -14.10 -4.12
N LYS A 155 2.92 -14.68 -4.16
CA LYS A 155 3.11 -16.14 -4.19
C LYS A 155 2.47 -16.82 -2.99
N ILE A 156 2.71 -16.29 -1.78
CA ILE A 156 2.11 -16.80 -0.54
C ILE A 156 0.58 -16.73 -0.60
N MET A 157 0.01 -15.62 -1.08
CA MET A 157 -1.44 -15.46 -1.25
C MET A 157 -1.99 -16.48 -2.25
N ILE A 158 -1.34 -16.67 -3.40
CA ILE A 158 -1.77 -17.63 -4.45
C ILE A 158 -1.73 -19.06 -3.92
N GLU A 159 -0.63 -19.48 -3.30
CA GLU A 159 -0.45 -20.81 -2.72
C GLU A 159 -1.51 -21.13 -1.67
N ASN A 160 -1.88 -20.14 -0.86
CA ASN A 160 -2.89 -20.27 0.18
C ASN A 160 -4.31 -19.90 -0.28
N ARG A 161 -4.52 -19.61 -1.57
CA ARG A 161 -5.82 -19.21 -2.16
C ARG A 161 -6.45 -18.00 -1.48
N ILE A 162 -5.62 -17.07 -1.04
CA ILE A 162 -6.04 -15.82 -0.40
C ILE A 162 -6.35 -14.79 -1.47
N LYS A 163 -7.59 -14.31 -1.48
CA LYS A 163 -8.00 -13.15 -2.28
C LYS A 163 -7.71 -11.90 -1.44
N GLY A 164 -6.58 -11.28 -1.71
CA GLY A 164 -6.03 -10.25 -0.85
C GLY A 164 -5.80 -8.91 -1.56
N HIS A 165 -5.12 -8.00 -0.88
CA HIS A 165 -4.78 -6.68 -1.40
C HIS A 165 -3.29 -6.41 -1.31
N ILE A 166 -2.75 -5.70 -2.31
CA ILE A 166 -1.43 -5.06 -2.26
C ILE A 166 -1.63 -3.57 -2.46
N LEU A 167 -1.21 -2.78 -1.49
CA LEU A 167 -1.25 -1.32 -1.56
C LEU A 167 0.16 -0.76 -1.60
N ASN A 168 0.48 -0.03 -2.65
CA ASN A 168 1.75 0.66 -2.79
C ASN A 168 1.62 2.14 -2.37
N VAL A 169 2.59 2.66 -1.63
CA VAL A 169 2.66 4.09 -1.30
C VAL A 169 3.56 4.80 -2.31
N SER A 170 2.93 5.46 -3.29
CA SER A 170 3.56 6.33 -4.27
C SER A 170 3.78 7.75 -3.70
N SER A 171 3.61 8.80 -4.50
CA SER A 171 3.75 10.19 -4.08
C SER A 171 3.12 11.13 -5.12
N SER A 172 2.73 12.34 -4.71
CA SER A 172 2.43 13.45 -5.63
C SER A 172 3.62 13.81 -6.54
N SER A 173 4.83 13.38 -6.20
CA SER A 173 6.02 13.53 -7.04
C SER A 173 5.89 12.80 -8.38
N ALA A 174 5.05 11.76 -8.46
CA ALA A 174 4.74 11.06 -9.71
C ALA A 174 3.76 11.81 -10.64
N LEU A 175 3.37 13.04 -10.29
CA LEU A 175 2.61 13.96 -11.15
C LEU A 175 3.49 15.03 -11.79
N ARG A 176 4.77 15.07 -11.43
CA ARG A 176 5.71 16.13 -11.84
C ARG A 176 6.86 15.55 -12.64
N PRO A 177 7.57 16.37 -13.45
CA PRO A 177 8.82 15.94 -14.07
C PRO A 177 9.78 15.34 -13.04
N ALA A 178 10.41 14.22 -13.38
CA ALA A 178 11.27 13.48 -12.48
C ALA A 178 12.74 13.74 -12.81
N SER A 179 13.48 14.33 -11.86
CA SER A 179 14.91 14.63 -11.96
C SER A 179 15.75 14.05 -10.82
N THR A 180 15.09 13.39 -9.86
CA THR A 180 15.77 12.73 -8.73
C THR A 180 15.41 11.24 -8.66
N PRO A 181 16.26 10.37 -8.08
CA PRO A 181 15.94 8.94 -7.93
C PRO A 181 14.63 8.71 -7.18
N TYR A 182 14.31 9.55 -6.20
CA TYR A 182 13.03 9.49 -5.50
C TYR A 182 11.84 9.68 -6.45
N GLN A 183 11.85 10.76 -7.23
CA GLN A 183 10.76 11.04 -8.19
C GLN A 183 10.64 9.92 -9.21
N ILE A 184 11.78 9.46 -9.78
CA ILE A 184 11.83 8.33 -10.72
C ILE A 184 11.21 7.08 -10.08
N SER A 185 11.58 6.75 -8.84
CA SER A 185 11.04 5.58 -8.14
C SER A 185 9.51 5.67 -7.98
N LYS A 186 8.95 6.86 -7.70
CA LYS A 186 7.52 7.04 -7.50
C LYS A 186 6.72 6.96 -8.81
N TRP A 187 7.29 7.43 -9.94
CA TRP A 187 6.74 7.17 -11.27
C TRP A 187 6.74 5.67 -11.59
N ALA A 188 7.84 4.98 -11.30
CA ALA A 188 7.96 3.54 -11.53
C ALA A 188 6.94 2.73 -10.68
N ILE A 189 6.67 3.13 -9.44
CA ILE A 189 5.64 2.51 -8.58
C ILE A 189 4.24 2.57 -9.22
N ASN A 190 3.88 3.68 -9.88
CA ASN A 190 2.58 3.77 -10.56
C ASN A 190 2.48 2.78 -11.74
N GLY A 191 3.55 2.66 -12.52
CA GLY A 191 3.63 1.66 -13.59
C GLY A 191 3.62 0.22 -13.06
N LEU A 192 4.41 -0.06 -12.01
CA LEU A 192 4.45 -1.35 -11.32
C LEU A 192 3.07 -1.74 -10.77
N THR A 193 2.34 -0.80 -10.17
CA THR A 193 1.00 -1.04 -9.62
C THR A 193 0.05 -1.56 -10.70
N LYS A 194 0.03 -0.93 -11.89
CA LYS A 194 -0.79 -1.37 -13.03
C LYS A 194 -0.38 -2.76 -13.52
N GLY A 195 0.92 -2.99 -13.68
CA GLY A 195 1.43 -4.29 -14.13
C GLY A 195 1.13 -5.42 -13.15
N LEU A 196 1.28 -5.18 -11.83
CA LEU A 196 0.92 -6.17 -10.82
C LEU A 196 -0.59 -6.42 -10.76
N ALA A 197 -1.42 -5.38 -10.93
CA ALA A 197 -2.87 -5.54 -10.98
C ALA A 197 -3.30 -6.45 -12.14
N ASP A 198 -2.73 -6.26 -13.33
CA ASP A 198 -3.02 -7.05 -14.51
C ASP A 198 -2.73 -8.55 -14.29
N ILE A 199 -1.53 -8.87 -13.78
CA ILE A 199 -1.09 -10.27 -13.62
C ILE A 199 -1.69 -10.95 -12.38
N LEU A 200 -2.12 -10.23 -11.36
CA LEU A 200 -2.59 -10.79 -10.09
C LEU A 200 -4.13 -10.84 -9.98
N LEU A 201 -4.85 -10.08 -10.78
CA LEU A 201 -6.31 -10.08 -10.80
C LEU A 201 -6.94 -11.47 -11.04
N PRO A 202 -6.40 -12.33 -11.94
CA PRO A 202 -6.91 -13.69 -12.13
C PRO A 202 -6.87 -14.57 -10.88
N TYR A 203 -6.02 -14.22 -9.91
CA TYR A 203 -5.93 -14.90 -8.61
C TYR A 203 -6.81 -14.25 -7.54
N GLY A 204 -7.55 -13.19 -7.89
CA GLY A 204 -8.39 -12.44 -6.96
C GLY A 204 -7.60 -11.51 -6.03
N ILE A 205 -6.36 -11.16 -6.38
CA ILE A 205 -5.53 -10.21 -5.64
C ILE A 205 -5.69 -8.84 -6.27
N VAL A 206 -6.15 -7.86 -5.48
CA VAL A 206 -6.35 -6.47 -5.90
C VAL A 206 -5.09 -5.67 -5.61
N VAL A 207 -4.58 -4.95 -6.59
CA VAL A 207 -3.37 -4.13 -6.44
C VAL A 207 -3.68 -2.68 -6.80
N ASN A 208 -3.36 -1.77 -5.89
CA ASN A 208 -3.56 -0.33 -6.07
C ASN A 208 -2.42 0.47 -5.43
N ALA A 209 -2.42 1.78 -5.66
CA ALA A 209 -1.52 2.71 -4.98
C ALA A 209 -2.28 3.90 -4.39
N ILE A 210 -1.74 4.45 -3.31
CA ILE A 210 -2.05 5.79 -2.83
C ILE A 210 -0.84 6.69 -3.08
N ALA A 211 -1.08 7.95 -3.43
CA ALA A 211 -0.04 8.92 -3.75
C ALA A 211 -0.22 10.18 -2.88
N PRO A 212 0.37 10.21 -1.68
CA PRO A 212 0.29 11.34 -0.79
C PRO A 212 1.00 12.58 -1.35
N GLY A 213 0.46 13.75 -1.06
CA GLY A 213 1.16 15.02 -1.14
C GLY A 213 2.02 15.27 0.11
N PRO A 214 2.44 16.52 0.34
CA PRO A 214 3.13 16.92 1.56
C PRO A 214 2.32 16.52 2.80
N THR A 215 2.85 15.59 3.56
CA THR A 215 2.22 15.00 4.74
C THR A 215 3.08 15.29 5.97
N SER A 216 2.46 15.65 7.10
CA SER A 216 3.16 15.94 8.35
C SER A 216 3.78 14.66 8.92
N THR A 217 5.00 14.37 8.53
CA THR A 217 5.81 13.22 8.96
C THR A 217 7.23 13.66 9.27
N PRO A 218 8.00 12.91 10.07
CA PRO A 218 9.40 13.21 10.33
C PRO A 218 10.30 13.28 9.08
N MET A 219 9.86 12.67 7.98
CA MET A 219 10.56 12.75 6.67
C MET A 219 10.42 14.14 6.02
N VAL A 220 9.35 14.87 6.31
CA VAL A 220 8.98 16.10 5.60
C VAL A 220 9.18 17.34 6.46
N ARG A 221 8.97 17.23 7.78
CA ARG A 221 9.04 18.37 8.71
C ARG A 221 9.29 17.92 10.15
N ASP A 222 9.61 18.89 11.03
CA ASP A 222 9.58 18.66 12.47
C ASP A 222 8.11 18.46 12.92
N THR A 223 7.80 17.29 13.44
CA THR A 223 6.45 16.93 13.92
C THR A 223 6.12 17.45 15.30
N ASN A 224 7.08 18.05 16.02
CA ASN A 224 6.82 18.76 17.28
C ASN A 224 6.08 20.10 17.05
N ASP A 225 6.21 20.70 15.87
CA ASP A 225 5.40 21.82 15.45
C ASP A 225 4.00 21.34 15.08
N THR A 226 3.00 21.75 15.83
CA THR A 226 1.59 21.38 15.61
C THR A 226 0.90 22.21 14.53
N ASN A 227 1.52 23.31 14.07
CA ASN A 227 0.97 24.13 13.00
C ASN A 227 1.09 23.41 11.66
N LEU A 228 -0.03 22.98 11.08
CA LEU A 228 -0.06 22.31 9.78
C LEU A 228 -0.04 23.27 8.58
N TYR A 229 -0.03 24.59 8.79
CA TYR A 229 -0.04 25.55 7.70
C TYR A 229 1.19 25.39 6.79
N TYR A 230 0.93 25.38 5.47
CA TYR A 230 1.97 25.28 4.45
C TYR A 230 1.57 26.11 3.22
N GLU A 231 2.17 27.28 3.08
CA GLU A 231 1.81 28.29 2.07
C GLU A 231 1.88 27.77 0.63
N ASN A 232 2.91 26.97 0.33
CA ASN A 232 3.16 26.47 -1.03
C ASN A 232 2.26 25.30 -1.45
N GLN A 233 1.34 24.88 -0.57
CA GLN A 233 0.38 23.82 -0.85
C GLN A 233 -0.96 24.45 -1.29
N PRO A 234 -1.61 23.98 -2.37
CA PRO A 234 -2.92 24.51 -2.76
C PRO A 234 -3.98 24.45 -1.65
N SER A 235 -3.96 23.43 -0.81
CA SER A 235 -4.83 23.34 0.37
C SER A 235 -4.35 24.17 1.56
N HIS A 236 -3.24 24.92 1.43
CA HIS A 236 -2.57 25.71 2.48
C HIS A 236 -2.22 24.96 3.76
N ARG A 237 -2.11 23.61 3.69
CA ARG A 237 -1.69 22.79 4.82
C ARG A 237 -1.04 21.48 4.40
N TYR A 238 -0.29 20.90 5.31
CA TYR A 238 0.09 19.50 5.22
C TYR A 238 -1.14 18.59 5.39
N ALA A 239 -1.15 17.44 4.74
CA ALA A 239 -2.04 16.37 5.12
C ALA A 239 -1.59 15.77 6.45
N THR A 240 -2.53 15.23 7.23
CA THR A 240 -2.19 14.41 8.39
C THR A 240 -1.94 12.97 7.98
N THR A 241 -1.23 12.23 8.80
CA THR A 241 -1.00 10.79 8.58
C THR A 241 -2.30 9.99 8.66
N GLU A 242 -3.27 10.45 9.47
CA GLU A 242 -4.60 9.86 9.62
C GLU A 242 -5.44 10.00 8.34
N GLU A 243 -5.36 11.15 7.65
CA GLU A 243 -6.05 11.34 6.36
C GLU A 243 -5.54 10.33 5.32
N ILE A 244 -4.22 10.11 5.28
CA ILE A 244 -3.62 9.11 4.39
C ILE A 244 -4.04 7.69 4.80
N ALA A 245 -4.01 7.38 6.10
CA ALA A 245 -4.38 6.07 6.62
C ALA A 245 -5.86 5.74 6.36
N ASN A 246 -6.77 6.71 6.47
CA ASN A 246 -8.19 6.51 6.17
C ASN A 246 -8.42 6.07 4.72
N LEU A 247 -7.73 6.71 3.75
CA LEU A 247 -7.78 6.29 2.36
C LEU A 247 -7.16 4.90 2.18
N ALA A 248 -6.06 4.61 2.86
CA ALA A 248 -5.42 3.29 2.79
C ALA A 248 -6.38 2.19 3.27
N ILE A 249 -7.08 2.38 4.41
CA ILE A 249 -8.06 1.41 4.92
C ILE A 249 -9.19 1.19 3.91
N PHE A 250 -9.71 2.26 3.31
CA PHE A 250 -10.72 2.12 2.25
C PHE A 250 -10.20 1.24 1.11
N MET A 251 -8.99 1.50 0.62
CA MET A 251 -8.38 0.82 -0.53
C MET A 251 -8.03 -0.66 -0.28
N ILE A 252 -7.74 -1.04 0.98
CA ILE A 252 -7.36 -2.41 1.35
C ILE A 252 -8.50 -3.23 1.96
N SER A 253 -9.67 -2.61 2.12
CA SER A 253 -10.89 -3.30 2.56
C SER A 253 -11.75 -3.73 1.37
N ASP A 254 -12.80 -4.48 1.66
CA ASP A 254 -13.78 -4.92 0.65
C ASP A 254 -14.47 -3.75 -0.08
N LEU A 255 -14.41 -2.53 0.49
CA LEU A 255 -14.91 -1.30 -0.17
C LEU A 255 -14.08 -0.93 -1.40
N GLY A 256 -12.79 -1.28 -1.41
CA GLY A 256 -11.85 -1.02 -2.49
C GLY A 256 -11.82 -2.08 -3.59
N ASN A 257 -12.57 -3.18 -3.48
CA ASN A 257 -12.48 -4.35 -4.38
C ASN A 257 -12.70 -4.03 -5.87
N MET A 258 -13.43 -2.97 -6.20
CA MET A 258 -13.68 -2.57 -7.59
C MET A 258 -12.69 -1.53 -8.12
N ILE A 259 -11.71 -1.13 -7.30
CA ILE A 259 -10.62 -0.26 -7.72
C ILE A 259 -9.42 -1.16 -8.01
N ILE A 260 -8.96 -1.20 -9.25
CA ILE A 260 -7.96 -2.17 -9.72
C ILE A 260 -6.92 -1.47 -10.58
N GLY A 261 -5.66 -1.54 -10.16
CA GLY A 261 -4.53 -0.97 -10.89
C GLY A 261 -4.46 0.56 -10.87
N ASP A 262 -5.20 1.21 -9.97
CA ASP A 262 -5.26 2.67 -9.94
C ASP A 262 -4.36 3.27 -8.85
N THR A 263 -4.06 4.56 -9.04
CA THR A 263 -3.29 5.36 -8.09
C THR A 263 -4.15 6.52 -7.62
N PHE A 264 -4.52 6.51 -6.35
CA PHE A 264 -5.33 7.57 -5.75
C PHE A 264 -4.45 8.67 -5.16
N TYR A 265 -4.54 9.85 -5.74
CA TYR A 265 -3.79 11.03 -5.32
C TYR A 265 -4.49 11.76 -4.19
N ILE A 266 -3.90 11.72 -3.00
CA ILE A 266 -4.36 12.47 -1.82
C ILE A 266 -3.36 13.59 -1.53
N THR A 267 -3.42 14.65 -2.34
CA THR A 267 -2.32 15.60 -2.47
C THR A 267 -2.64 17.01 -1.96
N GLY A 268 -3.89 17.29 -1.57
CA GLY A 268 -4.31 18.65 -1.29
C GLY A 268 -4.14 19.61 -2.47
N GLY A 269 -4.16 19.06 -3.72
CA GLY A 269 -3.94 19.80 -4.95
C GLY A 269 -2.48 19.87 -5.42
N SER A 270 -1.52 19.38 -4.62
CA SER A 270 -0.09 19.40 -4.99
C SER A 270 0.18 18.57 -6.24
N GLY A 271 0.75 19.21 -7.26
CA GLY A 271 1.07 18.60 -8.55
C GLY A 271 -0.08 18.59 -9.56
N THR A 272 -1.31 18.97 -9.18
CA THR A 272 -2.48 18.99 -10.07
C THR A 272 -3.11 20.37 -10.19
N ILE A 273 -3.05 21.19 -9.15
CA ILE A 273 -3.67 22.51 -9.12
C ILE A 273 -2.57 23.57 -9.19
N SER A 274 -2.68 24.48 -10.14
CA SER A 274 -1.88 25.71 -10.23
C SER A 274 -2.79 26.89 -9.87
N TYR A 275 -2.41 27.66 -8.86
CA TYR A 275 -3.06 28.93 -8.63
C TYR A 275 -2.63 29.90 -9.73
N HIS A 276 -3.57 30.31 -10.55
CA HIS A 276 -3.39 31.49 -11.37
C HIS A 276 -3.60 32.71 -10.44
N LYS A 277 -2.50 33.27 -9.94
CA LYS A 277 -2.51 34.57 -9.26
C LYS A 277 -2.55 35.68 -10.28
#